data_7e04cbc12a624f7679e0e200e8f92703
#
_entry.id   7e04cbc12a624f7679e0e200e8f92703
#
_cell.length_a   1.000
_cell.length_b   1.000
_cell.length_c   1.000
_cell.angle_alpha   90.00
_cell.angle_beta   90.00
_cell.angle_gamma   90.00
#
_symmetry.space_group_name_H-M   'P 1'
#
loop_
_entity.id
_entity.type
_entity.pdbx_description
1 polymer ?
#
loop_
_entity_poly.entity_id
_entity_poly.type
_entity_poly.pdbx_seq_one_letter_code
_entity_poly.pdbx_strand_id
1 'polypeptide(L)'
;MSVSISVPTVLRRFTADQASVTLEAATVHEALTVLTSAYPALQKHLFDNDGKLRSFVNIYVGSQDVRNLPDKHNSTLDDGAQLTIVPSIAGGSGLPQNLSKEASGLTTQEYRQYSRHLLLPEVGVEGQLKLKSASVLVVGAGGLGSPLLAYLAAAGVGRIGIVDADVVDETNLQRQIIHGRRTVGISKLKSAREFIKNLNPHVHVETYETFFTAENALEIGATYDLLLDGTDNFPTRYLVNDVSFFLDKRNVYASIYRFEGQVSVFCDPDGPCYRCLYPEPPPPGLVPSCAEGGVLGVLPGIVGSIQANEALKLLLGI
;
A
#
# COMPACT_ATOMS: atom_id res chain seq x y z
N MET A 1 -17.73 -4.79 41.51
CA MET A 1 -17.87 -3.40 41.02
C MET A 1 -18.15 -3.47 39.54
N SER A 2 -19.20 -2.80 39.08
CA SER A 2 -19.56 -2.78 37.68
C SER A 2 -18.63 -1.85 36.90
N VAL A 3 -17.99 -2.36 35.83
CA VAL A 3 -17.01 -1.63 35.03
C VAL A 3 -17.40 -1.72 33.57
N SER A 4 -17.28 -0.63 32.83
CA SER A 4 -17.56 -0.55 31.41
C SER A 4 -16.25 -0.47 30.62
N ILE A 5 -16.05 -1.37 29.64
CA ILE A 5 -14.87 -1.36 28.77
C ILE A 5 -15.27 -0.94 27.35
N SER A 6 -14.75 0.19 26.91
CA SER A 6 -14.91 0.67 25.53
C SER A 6 -13.97 -0.11 24.58
N VAL A 7 -14.56 -0.76 23.59
CA VAL A 7 -13.86 -1.60 22.60
C VAL A 7 -13.69 -0.81 21.30
N PRO A 8 -12.44 -0.60 20.83
CA PRO A 8 -12.18 0.11 19.59
C PRO A 8 -12.74 -0.65 18.38
N THR A 9 -13.12 0.06 17.33
CA THR A 9 -13.79 -0.48 16.13
C THR A 9 -13.08 -1.70 15.55
N VAL A 10 -11.74 -1.67 15.47
CA VAL A 10 -10.92 -2.77 14.94
C VAL A 10 -11.00 -4.06 15.75
N LEU A 11 -11.41 -4.01 17.02
CA LEU A 11 -11.54 -5.17 17.90
C LEU A 11 -13.01 -5.61 18.11
N ARG A 12 -14.01 -4.84 17.65
CA ARG A 12 -15.44 -5.17 17.85
C ARG A 12 -15.84 -6.49 17.21
N ARG A 13 -15.25 -6.86 16.08
CA ARG A 13 -15.49 -8.18 15.45
C ARG A 13 -15.21 -9.38 16.38
N PHE A 14 -14.42 -9.16 17.44
CA PHE A 14 -14.11 -10.19 18.44
C PHE A 14 -14.97 -10.09 19.69
N THR A 15 -15.85 -9.08 19.79
CA THR A 15 -16.78 -8.85 20.90
C THR A 15 -18.24 -8.84 20.43
N ALA A 16 -18.57 -9.65 19.42
CA ALA A 16 -19.91 -9.67 18.81
C ALA A 16 -20.40 -8.27 18.39
N ASP A 17 -19.51 -7.46 17.79
CA ASP A 17 -19.71 -6.07 17.36
C ASP A 17 -20.10 -5.08 18.46
N GLN A 18 -19.92 -5.46 19.74
CA GLN A 18 -20.20 -4.55 20.85
C GLN A 18 -19.13 -3.44 20.95
N ALA A 19 -19.60 -2.20 21.02
CA ALA A 19 -18.74 -1.03 21.21
C ALA A 19 -18.31 -0.85 22.67
N SER A 20 -19.07 -1.41 23.61
CA SER A 20 -18.79 -1.40 25.05
C SER A 20 -19.26 -2.70 25.69
N VAL A 21 -18.45 -3.23 26.60
CA VAL A 21 -18.76 -4.44 27.38
C VAL A 21 -18.77 -4.06 28.85
N THR A 22 -19.89 -4.34 29.54
CA THR A 22 -20.00 -4.15 31.00
C THR A 22 -19.72 -5.47 31.68
N LEU A 23 -18.92 -5.44 32.73
CA LEU A 23 -18.51 -6.62 33.48
C LEU A 23 -18.20 -6.26 34.94
N GLU A 24 -18.09 -7.29 35.82
CA GLU A 24 -17.73 -7.11 37.22
C GLU A 24 -16.23 -7.33 37.39
N ALA A 25 -15.51 -6.34 37.93
CA ALA A 25 -14.10 -6.43 38.26
C ALA A 25 -13.70 -5.42 39.33
N ALA A 26 -12.69 -5.76 40.13
CA ALA A 26 -12.15 -4.87 41.19
C ALA A 26 -10.85 -4.16 40.72
N THR A 27 -10.12 -4.71 39.74
CA THR A 27 -8.89 -4.12 39.23
C THR A 27 -8.87 -4.12 37.70
N VAL A 28 -7.97 -3.31 37.12
CA VAL A 28 -7.78 -3.26 35.65
C VAL A 28 -7.38 -4.63 35.11
N HIS A 29 -6.48 -5.35 35.79
CA HIS A 29 -6.05 -6.68 35.38
C HIS A 29 -7.22 -7.69 35.36
N GLU A 30 -8.03 -7.68 36.42
CA GLU A 30 -9.22 -8.53 36.51
C GLU A 30 -10.23 -8.20 35.41
N ALA A 31 -10.46 -6.93 35.13
CA ALA A 31 -11.37 -6.49 34.07
C ALA A 31 -10.94 -7.01 32.68
N LEU A 32 -9.65 -6.94 32.36
CA LEU A 32 -9.10 -7.48 31.11
C LEU A 32 -9.15 -9.01 31.06
N THR A 33 -8.94 -9.68 32.19
CA THR A 33 -8.99 -11.14 32.30
C THR A 33 -10.42 -11.64 32.10
N VAL A 34 -11.41 -11.00 32.75
CA VAL A 34 -12.85 -11.32 32.58
C VAL A 34 -13.28 -11.06 31.12
N LEU A 35 -12.84 -9.93 30.52
CA LEU A 35 -13.13 -9.62 29.13
C LEU A 35 -12.59 -10.70 28.18
N THR A 36 -11.35 -11.14 28.35
CA THR A 36 -10.76 -12.16 27.48
C THR A 36 -11.28 -13.56 27.75
N SER A 37 -11.79 -13.82 28.94
CA SER A 37 -12.51 -15.07 29.26
C SER A 37 -13.88 -15.11 28.57
N ALA A 38 -14.60 -13.98 28.54
CA ALA A 38 -15.87 -13.87 27.81
C ALA A 38 -15.68 -13.88 26.28
N TYR A 39 -14.56 -13.31 25.81
CA TYR A 39 -14.22 -13.21 24.40
C TYR A 39 -12.81 -13.76 24.12
N PRO A 40 -12.61 -15.08 24.07
CA PRO A 40 -11.27 -15.70 23.98
C PRO A 40 -10.47 -15.27 22.75
N ALA A 41 -11.16 -14.89 21.65
CA ALA A 41 -10.50 -14.40 20.44
C ALA A 41 -9.76 -13.07 20.66
N LEU A 42 -10.11 -12.26 21.68
CA LEU A 42 -9.41 -11.03 22.04
C LEU A 42 -8.04 -11.28 22.69
N GLN A 43 -7.85 -12.41 23.34
CA GLN A 43 -6.66 -12.68 24.16
C GLN A 43 -5.38 -12.46 23.36
N LYS A 44 -5.28 -13.03 22.16
CA LYS A 44 -4.11 -12.88 21.26
C LYS A 44 -3.87 -11.44 20.77
N HIS A 45 -4.90 -10.58 20.84
CA HIS A 45 -4.82 -9.19 20.41
C HIS A 45 -4.43 -8.24 21.55
N LEU A 46 -4.75 -8.60 22.79
CA LEU A 46 -4.43 -7.80 23.98
C LEU A 46 -3.15 -8.27 24.66
N PHE A 47 -2.91 -9.59 24.72
CA PHE A 47 -1.80 -10.19 25.45
C PHE A 47 -0.82 -10.90 24.51
N ASP A 48 0.44 -10.97 24.94
CA ASP A 48 1.47 -11.79 24.31
C ASP A 48 1.42 -13.25 24.84
N ASN A 49 2.36 -14.07 24.36
CA ASN A 49 2.45 -15.49 24.76
C ASN A 49 2.82 -15.69 26.23
N ASP A 50 3.40 -14.68 26.87
CA ASP A 50 3.80 -14.69 28.30
C ASP A 50 2.66 -14.13 29.18
N GLY A 51 1.49 -13.81 28.61
CA GLY A 51 0.34 -13.24 29.32
C GLY A 51 0.49 -11.78 29.70
N LYS A 52 1.49 -11.07 29.14
CA LYS A 52 1.67 -9.63 29.36
C LYS A 52 0.90 -8.84 28.33
N LEU A 53 0.35 -7.68 28.75
CA LEU A 53 -0.29 -6.75 27.82
C LEU A 53 0.71 -6.33 26.74
N ARG A 54 0.28 -6.42 25.48
CA ARG A 54 1.13 -6.05 24.33
C ARG A 54 1.52 -4.57 24.40
N SER A 55 2.76 -4.25 24.06
CA SER A 55 3.34 -2.90 24.16
C SER A 55 2.59 -1.84 23.31
N PHE A 56 1.84 -2.27 22.30
CA PHE A 56 1.05 -1.39 21.45
C PHE A 56 -0.43 -1.29 21.88
N VAL A 57 -0.81 -1.92 23.00
CA VAL A 57 -2.14 -1.78 23.59
C VAL A 57 -2.04 -0.85 24.81
N ASN A 58 -2.73 0.26 24.74
CA ASN A 58 -2.83 1.20 25.86
C ASN A 58 -4.21 1.07 26.52
N ILE A 59 -4.22 1.05 27.83
CA ILE A 59 -5.45 1.02 28.63
C ILE A 59 -5.56 2.33 29.40
N TYR A 60 -6.72 2.95 29.33
CA TYR A 60 -7.04 4.16 30.08
C TYR A 60 -8.16 3.86 31.07
N VAL A 61 -8.05 4.41 32.28
CA VAL A 61 -9.13 4.51 33.26
C VAL A 61 -9.60 5.96 33.23
N GLY A 62 -10.79 6.21 32.69
CA GLY A 62 -11.20 7.57 32.34
C GLY A 62 -10.23 8.22 31.37
N SER A 63 -9.53 9.29 31.81
CA SER A 63 -8.52 10.01 31.01
C SER A 63 -7.07 9.61 31.35
N GLN A 64 -6.84 8.74 32.34
CA GLN A 64 -5.50 8.39 32.81
C GLN A 64 -5.00 7.08 32.21
N ASP A 65 -3.80 7.11 31.65
CA ASP A 65 -3.11 5.90 31.19
C ASP A 65 -2.76 5.01 32.40
N VAL A 66 -3.14 3.75 32.34
CA VAL A 66 -2.90 2.76 33.41
C VAL A 66 -1.43 2.66 33.83
N ARG A 67 -0.49 2.91 32.92
CA ARG A 67 0.96 2.91 33.21
C ARG A 67 1.37 4.03 34.15
N ASN A 68 0.58 5.09 34.26
CA ASN A 68 0.82 6.25 35.12
C ASN A 68 0.10 6.13 36.49
N LEU A 69 -0.70 5.09 36.69
CA LEU A 69 -1.33 4.80 37.98
C LEU A 69 -0.33 4.16 38.94
N PRO A 70 -0.48 4.39 40.29
CA PRO A 70 0.46 3.87 41.29
C PRO A 70 0.70 2.35 41.18
N ASP A 71 -0.37 1.56 41.06
CA ASP A 71 -0.32 0.10 40.98
C ASP A 71 -0.47 -0.42 39.55
N LYS A 72 -0.43 0.47 38.56
CA LYS A 72 -0.52 0.14 37.10
C LYS A 72 -1.73 -0.77 36.84
N HIS A 73 -1.50 -1.95 36.29
CA HIS A 73 -2.59 -2.89 35.97
C HIS A 73 -3.30 -3.48 37.19
N ASN A 74 -2.70 -3.40 38.38
CA ASN A 74 -3.32 -3.84 39.63
C ASN A 74 -4.09 -2.71 40.35
N SER A 75 -4.15 -1.51 39.74
CA SER A 75 -4.93 -0.41 40.29
C SER A 75 -6.39 -0.79 40.45
N THR A 76 -6.96 -0.44 41.61
CA THR A 76 -8.38 -0.65 41.95
C THR A 76 -9.26 0.24 41.08
N LEU A 77 -10.42 -0.27 40.75
CA LEU A 77 -11.44 0.43 39.97
C LEU A 77 -12.60 0.79 40.87
N ASP A 78 -13.15 2.01 40.71
CA ASP A 78 -14.36 2.41 41.34
C ASP A 78 -15.59 1.82 40.65
N ASP A 79 -16.72 1.76 41.33
CA ASP A 79 -17.98 1.33 40.72
C ASP A 79 -18.42 2.31 39.63
N GLY A 80 -18.74 1.79 38.45
CA GLY A 80 -19.03 2.60 37.26
C GLY A 80 -17.80 3.09 36.51
N ALA A 81 -16.56 2.62 36.82
CA ALA A 81 -15.36 3.01 36.15
C ALA A 81 -15.43 2.67 34.65
N GLN A 82 -14.90 3.58 33.83
CA GLN A 82 -14.79 3.40 32.36
C GLN A 82 -13.34 3.08 31.98
N LEU A 83 -13.13 1.92 31.42
CA LEU A 83 -11.88 1.55 30.75
C LEU A 83 -11.99 1.77 29.26
N THR A 84 -10.92 2.28 28.66
CA THR A 84 -10.83 2.41 27.21
C THR A 84 -9.60 1.66 26.71
N ILE A 85 -9.81 0.73 25.78
CA ILE A 85 -8.75 0.05 25.07
C ILE A 85 -8.38 0.88 23.85
N VAL A 86 -7.12 1.32 23.76
CA VAL A 86 -6.60 2.09 22.62
C VAL A 86 -5.42 1.31 22.02
N PRO A 87 -5.62 0.61 20.90
CA PRO A 87 -4.50 0.09 20.15
C PRO A 87 -3.71 1.26 19.59
N SER A 88 -2.40 1.30 19.80
CA SER A 88 -1.53 2.33 19.22
C SER A 88 -1.46 2.13 17.71
N ILE A 89 -2.13 2.99 16.97
CA ILE A 89 -2.01 3.09 15.50
C ILE A 89 -0.76 3.90 15.12
N ALA A 90 -0.05 4.48 16.09
CA ALA A 90 1.09 5.35 15.86
C ALA A 90 2.40 4.79 16.43
N GLY A 91 3.35 4.55 15.53
CA GLY A 91 4.77 4.80 15.75
C GLY A 91 5.44 4.26 17.02
N GLY A 92 5.38 2.96 17.26
CA GLY A 92 6.24 2.31 18.26
C GLY A 92 7.30 1.43 17.57
N SER A 93 8.57 1.69 17.85
CA SER A 93 9.73 0.90 17.45
C SER A 93 9.76 -0.44 18.19
N GLY A 94 8.92 -1.38 17.83
CA GLY A 94 8.92 -2.73 18.35
C GLY A 94 8.54 -3.71 17.26
N LEU A 95 9.54 -4.31 16.61
CA LEU A 95 9.33 -5.53 15.82
C LEU A 95 8.82 -6.62 16.78
N PRO A 96 7.86 -7.47 16.36
CA PRO A 96 7.52 -8.67 17.11
C PRO A 96 8.79 -9.51 17.31
N GLN A 97 9.20 -9.74 18.57
CA GLN A 97 10.46 -10.42 18.89
C GLN A 97 10.47 -11.92 18.54
N ASN A 98 9.35 -12.49 18.11
CA ASN A 98 9.16 -13.93 17.88
C ASN A 98 8.90 -14.35 16.43
N LEU A 99 9.37 -13.58 15.45
CA LEU A 99 9.46 -14.12 14.11
C LEU A 99 10.79 -14.86 14.00
N SER A 100 10.76 -16.18 13.97
CA SER A 100 11.92 -17.02 13.67
C SER A 100 12.48 -16.58 12.30
N LYS A 101 13.63 -15.91 12.34
CA LYS A 101 14.20 -15.12 11.24
C LYS A 101 14.59 -15.91 9.99
N GLU A 102 14.60 -17.24 10.04
CA GLU A 102 15.17 -18.07 8.98
C GLU A 102 14.16 -18.88 8.15
N ALA A 103 12.89 -18.95 8.58
CA ALA A 103 11.87 -19.76 7.87
C ALA A 103 10.95 -18.99 6.93
N SER A 104 11.06 -17.66 6.83
CA SER A 104 10.00 -16.84 6.22
C SER A 104 10.33 -16.27 4.84
N GLY A 105 11.54 -16.45 4.31
CA GLY A 105 11.91 -15.89 2.99
C GLY A 105 12.13 -14.36 2.95
N LEU A 106 11.97 -13.64 4.07
CA LEU A 106 12.30 -12.22 4.21
C LEU A 106 13.59 -12.04 5.05
N THR A 107 14.46 -11.13 4.64
CA THR A 107 15.64 -10.73 5.41
C THR A 107 15.27 -9.87 6.61
N THR A 108 16.18 -9.73 7.58
CA THR A 108 15.98 -8.82 8.73
C THR A 108 15.74 -7.36 8.30
N GLN A 109 16.36 -6.92 7.20
CA GLN A 109 16.15 -5.57 6.68
C GLN A 109 14.75 -5.41 6.09
N GLU A 110 14.28 -6.39 5.32
CA GLU A 110 12.93 -6.42 4.77
C GLU A 110 11.88 -6.43 5.88
N TYR A 111 12.07 -7.22 6.95
CA TYR A 111 11.20 -7.17 8.13
C TYR A 111 11.09 -5.77 8.75
N ARG A 112 12.19 -5.05 8.84
CA ARG A 112 12.19 -3.67 9.34
C ARG A 112 11.48 -2.73 8.39
N GLN A 113 11.80 -2.82 7.11
CA GLN A 113 11.24 -1.94 6.08
C GLN A 113 9.74 -2.13 5.94
N TYR A 114 9.26 -3.38 5.88
CA TYR A 114 7.85 -3.70 5.67
C TYR A 114 7.05 -3.88 6.97
N SER A 115 7.61 -3.53 8.12
CA SER A 115 6.99 -3.78 9.43
C SER A 115 5.55 -3.28 9.55
N ARG A 116 5.18 -2.20 8.85
CA ARG A 116 3.81 -1.66 8.85
C ARG A 116 2.86 -2.49 7.99
N HIS A 117 3.32 -3.05 6.88
CA HIS A 117 2.57 -4.01 6.08
C HIS A 117 2.32 -5.32 6.86
N LEU A 118 3.34 -5.81 7.54
CA LEU A 118 3.26 -7.07 8.30
C LEU A 118 2.24 -7.02 9.45
N LEU A 119 1.83 -5.83 9.90
CA LEU A 119 0.80 -5.63 10.92
C LEU A 119 -0.63 -5.69 10.35
N LEU A 120 -0.80 -5.54 9.04
CA LEU A 120 -2.10 -5.64 8.39
C LEU A 120 -2.49 -7.11 8.27
N PRO A 121 -3.65 -7.55 8.80
CA PRO A 121 -4.07 -8.96 8.72
C PRO A 121 -4.17 -9.49 7.28
N GLU A 122 -4.54 -8.62 6.34
CA GLU A 122 -4.70 -8.94 4.92
C GLU A 122 -3.35 -9.08 4.19
N VAL A 123 -2.28 -8.54 4.75
CA VAL A 123 -0.92 -8.61 4.19
C VAL A 123 -0.08 -9.65 4.95
N GLY A 124 0.27 -9.35 6.20
CA GLY A 124 1.13 -10.23 7.01
C GLY A 124 2.44 -10.60 6.30
N VAL A 125 3.05 -11.68 6.74
CA VAL A 125 4.27 -12.23 6.10
C VAL A 125 3.93 -12.86 4.76
N GLU A 126 2.81 -13.56 4.66
CA GLU A 126 2.38 -14.23 3.43
C GLU A 126 2.13 -13.24 2.29
N GLY A 127 1.37 -12.16 2.56
CA GLY A 127 1.13 -11.12 1.57
C GLY A 127 2.43 -10.40 1.16
N GLN A 128 3.33 -10.15 2.11
CA GLN A 128 4.63 -9.53 1.78
C GLN A 128 5.50 -10.45 0.90
N LEU A 129 5.42 -11.76 1.07
CA LEU A 129 6.08 -12.73 0.19
C LEU A 129 5.44 -12.76 -1.20
N LYS A 130 4.10 -12.63 -1.30
CA LYS A 130 3.42 -12.47 -2.60
C LYS A 130 3.94 -11.23 -3.31
N LEU A 131 4.02 -10.07 -2.65
CA LEU A 131 4.59 -8.85 -3.24
C LEU A 131 6.04 -9.05 -3.67
N LYS A 132 6.87 -9.70 -2.85
CA LYS A 132 8.28 -9.99 -3.16
C LYS A 132 8.45 -10.90 -4.37
N SER A 133 7.54 -11.83 -4.60
CA SER A 133 7.57 -12.74 -5.76
C SER A 133 6.92 -12.14 -7.01
N ALA A 134 6.14 -11.07 -6.85
CA ALA A 134 5.39 -10.46 -7.94
C ALA A 134 6.27 -9.61 -8.87
N SER A 135 5.81 -9.48 -10.10
CA SER A 135 6.43 -8.70 -11.15
C SER A 135 5.44 -7.76 -11.83
N VAL A 136 5.81 -6.51 -12.03
CA VAL A 136 4.96 -5.51 -12.69
C VAL A 136 5.70 -4.77 -13.79
N LEU A 137 5.00 -4.45 -14.88
CA LEU A 137 5.51 -3.60 -15.95
C LEU A 137 4.85 -2.23 -15.85
N VAL A 138 5.64 -1.19 -15.66
CA VAL A 138 5.19 0.21 -15.69
C VAL A 138 5.58 0.81 -17.04
N VAL A 139 4.59 1.21 -17.82
CA VAL A 139 4.80 1.91 -19.09
C VAL A 139 4.73 3.41 -18.83
N GLY A 140 5.90 4.07 -18.88
CA GLY A 140 6.07 5.49 -18.58
C GLY A 140 6.61 5.77 -17.16
N ALA A 141 7.72 6.50 -17.08
CA ALA A 141 8.34 7.01 -15.85
C ALA A 141 8.08 8.51 -15.66
N GLY A 142 6.92 8.99 -16.15
CA GLY A 142 6.50 10.37 -16.13
C GLY A 142 5.77 10.78 -14.84
N GLY A 143 4.76 11.65 -14.96
CA GLY A 143 3.99 12.19 -13.83
C GLY A 143 3.23 11.10 -13.04
N LEU A 144 2.51 10.22 -13.73
CA LEU A 144 1.80 9.09 -13.13
C LEU A 144 2.79 8.00 -12.69
N GLY A 145 3.77 7.67 -13.55
CA GLY A 145 4.79 6.66 -13.25
C GLY A 145 5.64 6.99 -12.01
N SER A 146 5.88 8.25 -11.72
CA SER A 146 6.69 8.66 -10.57
C SER A 146 6.15 8.17 -9.22
N PRO A 147 4.94 8.53 -8.77
CA PRO A 147 4.38 8.02 -7.52
C PRO A 147 4.12 6.52 -7.58
N LEU A 148 3.68 6.01 -8.74
CA LEU A 148 3.46 4.58 -8.96
C LEU A 148 4.72 3.77 -8.66
N LEU A 149 5.85 4.08 -9.30
CA LEU A 149 7.14 3.43 -9.10
C LEU A 149 7.63 3.56 -7.66
N ALA A 150 7.48 4.75 -7.07
CA ALA A 150 7.90 5.00 -5.69
C ALA A 150 7.17 4.08 -4.69
N TYR A 151 5.83 3.98 -4.78
CA TYR A 151 5.04 3.18 -3.85
C TYR A 151 5.14 1.68 -4.09
N LEU A 152 5.24 1.23 -5.35
CA LEU A 152 5.49 -0.20 -5.65
C LEU A 152 6.85 -0.65 -5.10
N ALA A 153 7.87 0.17 -5.29
CA ALA A 153 9.20 -0.11 -4.75
C ALA A 153 9.23 -0.06 -3.21
N ALA A 154 8.59 0.95 -2.59
CA ALA A 154 8.49 1.05 -1.14
C ALA A 154 7.75 -0.14 -0.53
N ALA A 155 6.71 -0.63 -1.20
CA ALA A 155 5.93 -1.81 -0.79
C ALA A 155 6.67 -3.14 -0.96
N GLY A 156 7.75 -3.17 -1.74
CA GLY A 156 8.57 -4.36 -1.93
C GLY A 156 8.04 -5.30 -3.00
N VAL A 157 7.48 -4.77 -4.09
CA VAL A 157 7.23 -5.55 -5.30
C VAL A 157 8.57 -6.02 -5.85
N GLY A 158 8.75 -7.34 -5.97
CA GLY A 158 10.08 -7.94 -6.17
C GLY A 158 10.74 -7.58 -7.49
N ARG A 159 9.97 -7.46 -8.59
CA ARG A 159 10.47 -7.10 -9.91
C ARG A 159 9.62 -6.01 -10.56
N ILE A 160 10.27 -4.92 -10.95
CA ILE A 160 9.62 -3.79 -11.62
C ILE A 160 10.32 -3.56 -12.98
N GLY A 161 9.58 -3.79 -14.07
CA GLY A 161 9.98 -3.38 -15.41
C GLY A 161 9.52 -1.95 -15.68
N ILE A 162 10.34 -1.16 -16.32
CA ILE A 162 10.03 0.24 -16.68
C ILE A 162 10.34 0.44 -18.15
N VAL A 163 9.34 0.88 -18.92
CA VAL A 163 9.51 1.27 -20.33
C VAL A 163 9.41 2.79 -20.44
N ASP A 164 10.46 3.43 -20.94
CA ASP A 164 10.47 4.88 -21.23
C ASP A 164 11.64 5.18 -22.17
N ALA A 165 11.48 6.11 -23.10
CA ALA A 165 12.55 6.50 -24.04
C ALA A 165 13.10 7.91 -23.78
N ASP A 166 12.55 8.63 -22.80
CA ASP A 166 12.81 10.05 -22.59
C ASP A 166 14.02 10.28 -21.67
N VAL A 167 14.50 11.52 -21.73
CA VAL A 167 15.40 12.10 -20.72
C VAL A 167 14.62 12.99 -19.76
N VAL A 168 15.18 13.22 -18.58
CA VAL A 168 14.61 14.14 -17.60
C VAL A 168 14.78 15.58 -18.09
N ASP A 169 13.67 16.32 -18.17
CA ASP A 169 13.63 17.73 -18.47
C ASP A 169 13.31 18.55 -17.21
N GLU A 170 13.80 19.78 -17.12
CA GLU A 170 13.53 20.65 -15.97
C GLU A 170 12.04 20.93 -15.78
N THR A 171 11.28 21.03 -16.86
CA THR A 171 9.82 21.22 -16.85
C THR A 171 9.04 20.02 -16.29
N ASN A 172 9.70 18.87 -16.18
CA ASN A 172 9.12 17.66 -15.59
C ASN A 172 9.10 17.70 -14.06
N LEU A 173 10.05 18.42 -13.43
CA LEU A 173 10.31 18.36 -11.99
C LEU A 173 9.13 18.80 -11.12
N GLN A 174 8.20 19.59 -11.66
CA GLN A 174 7.00 20.02 -10.93
C GLN A 174 6.00 18.89 -10.64
N ARG A 175 6.14 17.69 -11.32
CA ARG A 175 5.22 16.55 -11.17
C ARG A 175 5.88 15.18 -11.20
N GLN A 176 7.10 15.04 -11.73
CA GLN A 176 7.82 13.77 -11.85
C GLN A 176 8.81 13.62 -10.68
N ILE A 177 8.28 13.35 -9.49
CA ILE A 177 8.97 13.46 -8.19
C ILE A 177 10.08 12.45 -7.93
N ILE A 178 10.21 11.39 -8.73
CA ILE A 178 11.35 10.46 -8.64
C ILE A 178 12.60 11.01 -9.34
N HIS A 179 12.45 12.09 -10.11
CA HIS A 179 13.53 12.79 -10.76
C HIS A 179 13.91 14.06 -9.99
N GLY A 180 15.11 14.56 -10.20
CA GLY A 180 15.58 15.75 -9.52
C GLY A 180 16.54 16.57 -10.38
N ARG A 181 16.91 17.77 -9.92
CA ARG A 181 17.82 18.67 -10.65
C ARG A 181 19.13 18.01 -11.09
N ARG A 182 19.64 17.05 -10.30
CA ARG A 182 20.89 16.33 -10.62
C ARG A 182 20.74 15.36 -11.78
N THR A 183 19.51 14.99 -12.13
CA THR A 183 19.22 14.01 -13.20
C THR A 183 18.68 14.66 -14.48
N VAL A 184 18.58 15.99 -14.55
CA VAL A 184 18.22 16.73 -15.78
C VAL A 184 19.21 16.37 -16.89
N GLY A 185 18.68 16.00 -18.07
CA GLY A 185 19.46 15.54 -19.21
C GLY A 185 19.88 14.05 -19.15
N ILE A 186 19.58 13.35 -18.05
CA ILE A 186 19.84 11.91 -17.91
C ILE A 186 18.56 11.13 -18.28
N SER A 187 18.74 9.92 -18.83
CA SER A 187 17.62 9.00 -19.10
C SER A 187 16.72 8.86 -17.88
N LYS A 188 15.38 8.98 -18.07
CA LYS A 188 14.39 8.79 -17.02
C LYS A 188 14.54 7.42 -16.36
N LEU A 189 14.90 6.40 -17.11
CA LEU A 189 15.12 5.03 -16.62
C LEU A 189 16.31 4.95 -15.65
N LYS A 190 17.43 5.62 -15.99
CA LYS A 190 18.60 5.67 -15.09
C LYS A 190 18.25 6.39 -13.78
N SER A 191 17.55 7.52 -13.88
CA SER A 191 17.10 8.29 -12.73
C SER A 191 16.12 7.49 -11.86
N ALA A 192 15.12 6.82 -12.45
CA ALA A 192 14.14 6.00 -11.74
C ALA A 192 14.80 4.80 -11.06
N ARG A 193 15.72 4.10 -11.74
CA ARG A 193 16.48 2.97 -11.17
C ARG A 193 17.28 3.40 -9.95
N GLU A 194 17.98 4.54 -10.04
CA GLU A 194 18.75 5.06 -8.90
C GLU A 194 17.85 5.42 -7.72
N PHE A 195 16.72 6.08 -7.99
CA PHE A 195 15.73 6.40 -6.97
C PHE A 195 15.22 5.14 -6.26
N ILE A 196 14.80 4.13 -7.03
CA ILE A 196 14.28 2.86 -6.47
C ILE A 196 15.36 2.15 -5.66
N LYS A 197 16.59 2.06 -6.17
CA LYS A 197 17.71 1.43 -5.46
C LYS A 197 18.00 2.09 -4.11
N ASN A 198 17.91 3.42 -4.05
CA ASN A 198 18.11 4.18 -2.80
C ASN A 198 16.92 4.02 -1.84
N LEU A 199 15.70 3.84 -2.34
CA LEU A 199 14.50 3.65 -1.53
C LEU A 199 14.39 2.20 -1.02
N ASN A 200 14.61 1.22 -1.90
CA ASN A 200 14.49 -0.20 -1.58
C ASN A 200 15.46 -1.04 -2.43
N PRO A 201 16.63 -1.42 -1.88
CA PRO A 201 17.63 -2.19 -2.62
C PRO A 201 17.23 -3.65 -2.88
N HIS A 202 16.13 -4.13 -2.29
CA HIS A 202 15.63 -5.50 -2.49
C HIS A 202 14.77 -5.66 -3.75
N VAL A 203 14.41 -4.55 -4.41
CA VAL A 203 13.62 -4.55 -5.64
C VAL A 203 14.53 -4.69 -6.85
N HIS A 204 14.24 -5.67 -7.70
CA HIS A 204 14.91 -5.83 -8.98
C HIS A 204 14.26 -4.92 -10.04
N VAL A 205 15.05 -4.03 -10.65
CA VAL A 205 14.57 -3.09 -11.67
C VAL A 205 15.13 -3.45 -13.02
N GLU A 206 14.26 -3.78 -13.96
CA GLU A 206 14.55 -3.93 -15.39
C GLU A 206 14.14 -2.67 -16.15
N THR A 207 14.92 -2.25 -17.11
CA THR A 207 14.65 -1.02 -17.87
C THR A 207 14.72 -1.28 -19.35
N TYR A 208 13.72 -0.79 -20.06
CA TYR A 208 13.60 -0.88 -21.52
C TYR A 208 13.65 0.54 -22.08
N GLU A 209 14.83 0.96 -22.56
CA GLU A 209 15.05 2.30 -23.11
C GLU A 209 14.55 2.34 -24.58
N THR A 210 13.23 2.26 -24.71
CA THR A 210 12.52 2.22 -26.00
C THR A 210 11.09 2.75 -25.83
N PHE A 211 10.46 3.11 -26.94
CA PHE A 211 9.02 3.29 -26.96
C PHE A 211 8.31 1.93 -26.85
N PHE A 212 7.16 1.92 -26.19
CA PHE A 212 6.28 0.74 -26.15
C PHE A 212 5.50 0.69 -27.46
N THR A 213 5.84 -0.23 -28.36
CA THR A 213 5.32 -0.32 -29.71
C THR A 213 4.72 -1.71 -30.01
N ALA A 214 3.97 -1.85 -31.08
CA ALA A 214 3.36 -3.12 -31.47
C ALA A 214 4.40 -4.24 -31.69
N GLU A 215 5.64 -3.87 -32.07
CA GLU A 215 6.72 -4.81 -32.33
C GLU A 215 7.32 -5.44 -31.07
N ASN A 216 7.31 -4.71 -29.94
CA ASN A 216 7.99 -5.15 -28.71
C ASN A 216 7.04 -5.40 -27.52
N ALA A 217 5.82 -4.88 -27.57
CA ALA A 217 4.94 -4.79 -26.41
C ALA A 217 4.50 -6.17 -25.88
N LEU A 218 4.19 -7.12 -26.76
CA LEU A 218 3.81 -8.49 -26.36
C LEU A 218 4.98 -9.22 -25.71
N GLU A 219 6.19 -9.13 -26.29
CA GLU A 219 7.39 -9.77 -25.75
C GLU A 219 7.71 -9.23 -24.36
N ILE A 220 7.76 -7.90 -24.20
CA ILE A 220 8.04 -7.25 -22.92
C ILE A 220 6.94 -7.59 -21.91
N GLY A 221 5.67 -7.39 -22.28
CA GLY A 221 4.51 -7.58 -21.38
C GLY A 221 4.35 -9.03 -20.91
N ALA A 222 4.71 -10.02 -21.73
CA ALA A 222 4.53 -11.43 -21.40
C ALA A 222 5.25 -11.86 -20.11
N THR A 223 6.34 -11.21 -19.76
CA THR A 223 7.20 -11.59 -18.63
C THR A 223 6.76 -11.02 -17.27
N TYR A 224 5.69 -10.24 -17.20
CA TYR A 224 5.17 -9.59 -15.98
C TYR A 224 3.79 -10.10 -15.63
N ASP A 225 3.42 -10.04 -14.33
CA ASP A 225 2.12 -10.47 -13.82
C ASP A 225 1.04 -9.43 -14.05
N LEU A 226 1.41 -8.15 -14.05
CA LEU A 226 0.50 -7.01 -14.09
C LEU A 226 1.09 -5.89 -14.96
N LEU A 227 0.27 -5.25 -15.79
CA LEU A 227 0.64 -4.09 -16.57
C LEU A 227 0.05 -2.82 -15.95
N LEU A 228 0.83 -1.74 -15.93
CA LEU A 228 0.49 -0.47 -15.30
C LEU A 228 0.68 0.66 -16.31
N ASP A 229 -0.41 1.31 -16.67
CA ASP A 229 -0.42 2.41 -17.65
C ASP A 229 -0.09 3.75 -16.98
N GLY A 230 1.17 4.18 -17.08
CA GLY A 230 1.65 5.50 -16.65
C GLY A 230 1.80 6.50 -17.78
N THR A 231 1.16 6.26 -18.94
CA THR A 231 1.31 7.04 -20.16
C THR A 231 0.40 8.25 -20.20
N ASP A 232 0.74 9.22 -21.06
CA ASP A 232 -0.02 10.45 -21.28
C ASP A 232 -0.55 10.59 -22.72
N ASN A 233 -0.47 9.51 -23.51
CA ASN A 233 -0.91 9.53 -24.91
C ASN A 233 -1.83 8.35 -25.26
N PHE A 234 -2.78 8.60 -26.15
CA PHE A 234 -3.77 7.60 -26.54
C PHE A 234 -3.19 6.37 -27.26
N PRO A 235 -2.28 6.49 -28.24
CA PRO A 235 -1.74 5.32 -28.94
C PRO A 235 -1.13 4.29 -27.99
N THR A 236 -0.29 4.73 -27.05
CA THR A 236 0.32 3.81 -26.07
C THR A 236 -0.70 3.24 -25.09
N ARG A 237 -1.69 4.02 -24.67
CA ARG A 237 -2.78 3.58 -23.79
C ARG A 237 -3.59 2.45 -24.40
N TYR A 238 -4.02 2.60 -25.67
CA TYR A 238 -4.72 1.54 -26.40
C TYR A 238 -3.83 0.30 -26.56
N LEU A 239 -2.54 0.48 -26.84
CA LEU A 239 -1.60 -0.62 -26.97
C LEU A 239 -1.43 -1.37 -25.64
N VAL A 240 -1.27 -0.68 -24.50
CA VAL A 240 -1.21 -1.34 -23.18
C VAL A 240 -2.46 -2.17 -22.93
N ASN A 241 -3.64 -1.63 -23.24
CA ASN A 241 -4.89 -2.38 -23.12
C ASN A 241 -4.90 -3.63 -24.00
N ASP A 242 -4.53 -3.49 -25.29
CA ASP A 242 -4.57 -4.60 -26.24
C ASP A 242 -3.59 -5.71 -25.84
N VAL A 243 -2.38 -5.34 -25.41
CA VAL A 243 -1.37 -6.28 -24.87
C VAL A 243 -1.89 -7.00 -23.64
N SER A 244 -2.53 -6.26 -22.71
CA SER A 244 -3.13 -6.84 -21.50
C SER A 244 -4.21 -7.86 -21.85
N PHE A 245 -5.08 -7.53 -22.79
CA PHE A 245 -6.14 -8.41 -23.27
C PHE A 245 -5.58 -9.67 -23.93
N PHE A 246 -4.61 -9.55 -24.85
CA PHE A 246 -4.04 -10.69 -25.56
C PHE A 246 -3.20 -11.60 -24.66
N LEU A 247 -2.60 -11.07 -23.59
CA LEU A 247 -1.81 -11.82 -22.62
C LEU A 247 -2.62 -12.34 -21.44
N ASP A 248 -3.93 -12.06 -21.39
CA ASP A 248 -4.81 -12.39 -20.25
C ASP A 248 -4.25 -11.82 -18.93
N LYS A 249 -3.85 -10.54 -18.95
CA LYS A 249 -3.29 -9.84 -17.79
C LYS A 249 -4.10 -8.61 -17.47
N ARG A 250 -4.23 -8.32 -16.18
CA ARG A 250 -4.89 -7.08 -15.73
C ARG A 250 -4.05 -5.87 -16.09
N ASN A 251 -4.75 -4.77 -16.40
CA ASN A 251 -4.17 -3.46 -16.61
C ASN A 251 -4.70 -2.47 -15.57
N VAL A 252 -3.83 -1.90 -14.76
CA VAL A 252 -4.22 -0.78 -13.91
C VAL A 252 -3.96 0.51 -14.68
N TYR A 253 -5.03 1.04 -15.21
CA TYR A 253 -5.08 2.26 -15.99
C TYR A 253 -5.14 3.49 -15.11
N ALA A 254 -4.48 4.58 -15.53
CA ALA A 254 -4.67 5.91 -14.98
C ALA A 254 -4.57 6.98 -16.07
N SER A 255 -5.30 8.06 -15.88
CA SER A 255 -5.18 9.25 -16.71
C SER A 255 -5.47 10.53 -15.92
N ILE A 256 -4.94 11.64 -16.40
CA ILE A 256 -5.11 12.96 -15.81
C ILE A 256 -5.39 14.00 -16.90
N TYR A 257 -6.19 14.98 -16.55
CA TYR A 257 -6.43 16.15 -17.38
C TYR A 257 -6.73 17.36 -16.49
N ARG A 258 -5.90 18.41 -16.55
CA ARG A 258 -6.03 19.63 -15.74
C ARG A 258 -6.16 19.36 -14.22
N PHE A 259 -7.39 19.23 -13.72
CA PHE A 259 -7.73 18.98 -12.31
C PHE A 259 -8.44 17.65 -12.11
N GLU A 260 -8.68 16.88 -13.18
CA GLU A 260 -9.42 15.63 -13.16
C GLU A 260 -8.46 14.44 -13.32
N GLY A 261 -8.77 13.35 -12.64
CA GLY A 261 -8.02 12.10 -12.74
C GLY A 261 -8.94 10.90 -12.73
N GLN A 262 -8.53 9.85 -13.41
CA GLN A 262 -9.24 8.57 -13.48
C GLN A 262 -8.29 7.44 -13.19
N VAL A 263 -8.78 6.44 -12.47
CA VAL A 263 -8.10 5.15 -12.25
C VAL A 263 -9.13 4.05 -12.46
N SER A 264 -8.73 2.98 -13.14
CA SER A 264 -9.55 1.79 -13.33
C SER A 264 -8.68 0.55 -13.46
N VAL A 265 -9.22 -0.59 -13.08
CA VAL A 265 -8.67 -1.90 -13.42
C VAL A 265 -9.40 -2.43 -14.63
N PHE A 266 -8.67 -2.70 -15.70
CA PHE A 266 -9.18 -3.29 -16.93
C PHE A 266 -8.62 -4.69 -17.15
N CYS A 267 -9.30 -5.46 -18.00
CA CYS A 267 -8.95 -6.84 -18.31
C CYS A 267 -8.93 -7.75 -17.07
N ASP A 268 -9.74 -7.45 -16.05
CA ASP A 268 -10.05 -8.43 -15.01
C ASP A 268 -10.92 -9.54 -15.63
N PRO A 269 -10.81 -10.82 -15.20
CA PRO A 269 -11.49 -11.94 -15.87
C PRO A 269 -12.97 -11.74 -16.17
N ASP A 270 -13.69 -11.06 -15.28
CA ASP A 270 -15.13 -10.77 -15.45
C ASP A 270 -15.41 -9.28 -15.75
N GLY A 271 -14.36 -8.50 -16.02
CA GLY A 271 -14.43 -7.06 -16.19
C GLY A 271 -14.25 -6.57 -17.63
N PRO A 272 -14.57 -5.29 -17.90
CA PRO A 272 -14.34 -4.69 -19.21
C PRO A 272 -12.86 -4.45 -19.47
N CYS A 273 -12.48 -4.38 -20.75
CA CYS A 273 -11.22 -3.77 -21.16
C CYS A 273 -11.43 -2.26 -21.48
N TYR A 274 -10.35 -1.53 -21.70
CA TYR A 274 -10.44 -0.09 -22.03
C TYR A 274 -11.28 0.18 -23.28
N ARG A 275 -11.21 -0.69 -24.28
CA ARG A 275 -12.01 -0.56 -25.51
C ARG A 275 -13.50 -0.82 -25.31
N CYS A 276 -13.91 -1.52 -24.26
CA CYS A 276 -15.34 -1.64 -23.91
C CYS A 276 -15.94 -0.29 -23.50
N LEU A 277 -15.12 0.58 -22.87
CA LEU A 277 -15.54 1.91 -22.43
C LEU A 277 -15.29 2.97 -23.51
N TYR A 278 -14.15 2.86 -24.21
CA TYR A 278 -13.73 3.78 -25.27
C TYR A 278 -13.35 2.96 -26.52
N PRO A 279 -14.35 2.62 -27.39
CA PRO A 279 -14.11 1.74 -28.54
C PRO A 279 -13.09 2.30 -29.53
N GLU A 280 -13.10 3.61 -29.72
CA GLU A 280 -12.25 4.32 -30.68
C GLU A 280 -11.48 5.46 -29.99
N PRO A 281 -10.23 5.71 -30.38
CA PRO A 281 -9.50 6.87 -29.88
C PRO A 281 -10.15 8.17 -30.39
N PRO A 282 -10.04 9.27 -29.60
CA PRO A 282 -10.51 10.56 -30.05
C PRO A 282 -9.75 11.00 -31.32
N PRO A 283 -10.40 11.76 -32.22
CA PRO A 283 -9.74 12.32 -33.38
C PRO A 283 -8.47 13.12 -33.00
N PRO A 284 -7.41 13.06 -33.81
CA PRO A 284 -6.20 13.83 -33.55
C PRO A 284 -6.50 15.32 -33.33
N GLY A 285 -5.91 15.92 -32.29
CA GLY A 285 -6.09 17.34 -31.95
C GLY A 285 -7.38 17.69 -31.18
N LEU A 286 -8.29 16.75 -30.95
CA LEU A 286 -9.51 17.01 -30.16
C LEU A 286 -9.20 17.15 -28.65
N VAL A 287 -8.28 16.34 -28.14
CA VAL A 287 -7.87 16.38 -26.73
C VAL A 287 -6.44 16.91 -26.65
N PRO A 288 -6.23 18.09 -26.05
CA PRO A 288 -4.89 18.65 -25.91
C PRO A 288 -4.04 17.76 -24.98
N SER A 289 -2.74 17.69 -25.27
CA SER A 289 -1.75 17.04 -24.41
C SER A 289 -1.61 17.76 -23.07
N CYS A 290 -0.97 17.12 -22.09
CA CYS A 290 -0.62 17.78 -20.82
C CYS A 290 0.30 19.00 -21.02
N ALA A 291 1.10 19.02 -22.08
CA ALA A 291 1.95 20.15 -22.43
C ALA A 291 1.15 21.36 -22.90
N GLU A 292 0.01 21.14 -23.58
CA GLU A 292 -0.86 22.20 -24.11
C GLU A 292 -1.95 22.60 -23.09
N GLY A 293 -2.56 21.60 -22.44
CA GLY A 293 -3.69 21.82 -21.51
C GLY A 293 -3.26 22.25 -20.11
N GLY A 294 -2.01 22.00 -19.75
CA GLY A 294 -1.49 22.15 -18.38
C GLY A 294 -2.00 21.04 -17.44
N VAL A 295 -1.33 20.88 -16.33
CA VAL A 295 -1.70 19.93 -15.26
C VAL A 295 -1.22 20.43 -13.91
N LEU A 296 -2.07 20.35 -12.89
CA LEU A 296 -1.69 20.63 -11.51
C LEU A 296 -0.72 19.55 -11.03
N GLY A 297 0.52 19.94 -10.63
CA GLY A 297 1.61 19.00 -10.38
C GLY A 297 1.35 17.94 -9.30
N VAL A 298 0.49 18.23 -8.30
CA VAL A 298 0.09 17.26 -7.28
C VAL A 298 -0.87 16.20 -7.80
N LEU A 299 -1.63 16.48 -8.85
CA LEU A 299 -2.67 15.59 -9.35
C LEU A 299 -2.14 14.21 -9.79
N PRO A 300 -1.08 14.11 -10.62
CA PRO A 300 -0.50 12.81 -10.93
C PRO A 300 0.06 12.10 -9.68
N GLY A 301 0.48 12.84 -8.65
CA GLY A 301 0.85 12.30 -7.35
C GLY A 301 -0.30 11.55 -6.68
N ILE A 302 -1.49 12.16 -6.63
CA ILE A 302 -2.70 11.55 -6.06
C ILE A 302 -3.13 10.34 -6.90
N VAL A 303 -3.29 10.53 -8.21
CA VAL A 303 -3.83 9.51 -9.13
C VAL A 303 -2.90 8.31 -9.24
N GLY A 304 -1.57 8.52 -9.41
CA GLY A 304 -0.59 7.44 -9.47
C GLY A 304 -0.43 6.71 -8.12
N SER A 305 -0.69 7.38 -6.99
CA SER A 305 -0.74 6.70 -5.68
C SER A 305 -1.97 5.81 -5.54
N ILE A 306 -3.14 6.23 -6.06
CA ILE A 306 -4.34 5.38 -6.14
C ILE A 306 -4.06 4.19 -7.07
N GLN A 307 -3.43 4.42 -8.22
CA GLN A 307 -3.02 3.37 -9.16
C GLN A 307 -2.09 2.34 -8.50
N ALA A 308 -1.11 2.80 -7.71
CA ALA A 308 -0.24 1.90 -6.94
C ALA A 308 -1.01 1.08 -5.90
N ASN A 309 -1.98 1.71 -5.22
CA ASN A 309 -2.83 1.02 -4.25
C ASN A 309 -3.65 -0.10 -4.90
N GLU A 310 -4.28 0.15 -6.05
CA GLU A 310 -5.03 -0.87 -6.78
C GLU A 310 -4.10 -2.00 -7.27
N ALA A 311 -2.90 -1.67 -7.78
CA ALA A 311 -1.90 -2.66 -8.17
C ALA A 311 -1.50 -3.58 -7.00
N LEU A 312 -1.23 -3.00 -5.82
CA LEU A 312 -0.88 -3.79 -4.62
C LEU A 312 -2.02 -4.69 -4.17
N LYS A 313 -3.27 -4.21 -4.20
CA LYS A 313 -4.45 -5.03 -3.89
C LYS A 313 -4.58 -6.22 -4.82
N LEU A 314 -4.44 -6.02 -6.12
CA LEU A 314 -4.47 -7.09 -7.11
C LEU A 314 -3.38 -8.15 -6.86
N LEU A 315 -2.15 -7.72 -6.57
CA LEU A 315 -1.03 -8.63 -6.28
C LEU A 315 -1.22 -9.41 -4.98
N LEU A 316 -1.91 -8.84 -4.01
CA LEU A 316 -2.24 -9.48 -2.73
C LEU A 316 -3.45 -10.41 -2.85
N GLY A 317 -4.33 -10.20 -3.82
CA GLY A 317 -5.59 -10.91 -3.98
C GLY A 317 -6.69 -10.38 -3.05
N ILE A 318 -6.72 -9.05 -2.86
CA ILE A 318 -7.68 -8.34 -1.99
C ILE A 318 -8.68 -7.59 -2.85
#